data_09181f2ba922e1b70c8c5fac702d941f
#
_entry.id   09181f2ba922e1b70c8c5fac702d941f
#
_cell.length_a   1.000
_cell.length_b   1.000
_cell.length_c   1.000
_cell.angle_alpha   90.00
_cell.angle_beta   90.00
_cell.angle_gamma   90.00
#
_symmetry.space_group_name_H-M   'P 1'
#
loop_
_entity.id
_entity.type
_entity.pdbx_description
1 polymer ?
#
loop_
_entity_poly.entity_id
_entity_poly.type
_entity_poly.pdbx_seq_one_letter_code
_entity_poly.pdbx_strand_id
1 'polypeptide(L)'
;NQVDAIYTDLEKIPTTRSTQQLQSGIVVIDNSTGDVVALSGGVGEKTDFFAYNKATQAKLQTGSSQKPISVYAPAFEKGGFSPATVVKDMPLQYIDDVPFPRNDSRKYNYSRTIFSGIVSSVNAISANTLDAIGTSYGYSFAKYNFGQNSLTDSYALANGQSLSDVAVAPLALGALTVGSTVREMSAAYGTFANNGIYREPRLYTKVYNSEGQ
;
A
#
# COMPACT_ATOMS: atom_id res chain seq x y z
N ASN A 1 -13.51 -12.90 19.34
CA ASN A 1 -13.53 -11.45 19.32
C ASN A 1 -14.47 -10.97 18.19
N GLN A 2 -14.71 -9.64 18.04
CA GLN A 2 -15.68 -9.12 17.06
C GLN A 2 -15.25 -9.42 15.61
N VAL A 3 -13.96 -9.39 15.31
CA VAL A 3 -13.43 -9.69 13.98
C VAL A 3 -13.65 -11.17 13.64
N ASP A 4 -13.39 -12.09 14.57
CA ASP A 4 -13.65 -13.51 14.36
C ASP A 4 -15.14 -13.79 14.14
N ALA A 5 -16.03 -13.17 14.92
CA ALA A 5 -17.47 -13.33 14.76
C ALA A 5 -18.00 -12.89 13.38
N ILE A 6 -17.35 -11.91 12.74
CA ILE A 6 -17.69 -11.48 11.38
C ILE A 6 -17.07 -12.42 10.35
N TYR A 7 -15.82 -12.82 10.53
CA TYR A 7 -15.06 -13.59 9.55
C TYR A 7 -15.47 -15.09 9.51
N THR A 8 -16.07 -15.62 10.57
CA THR A 8 -16.61 -16.98 10.61
C THR A 8 -18.06 -17.06 10.14
N ASP A 9 -18.78 -15.93 10.14
CA ASP A 9 -20.17 -15.85 9.67
C ASP A 9 -20.21 -15.66 8.16
N LEU A 10 -20.31 -16.76 7.42
CA LEU A 10 -20.29 -16.73 5.95
C LEU A 10 -21.48 -16.02 5.32
N GLU A 11 -22.59 -15.82 6.06
CA GLU A 11 -23.74 -15.05 5.57
C GLU A 11 -23.42 -13.56 5.42
N LYS A 12 -22.44 -13.05 6.18
CA LYS A 12 -21.95 -11.67 6.10
C LYS A 12 -20.93 -11.45 5.00
N ILE A 13 -20.41 -12.52 4.40
CA ILE A 13 -19.38 -12.42 3.37
C ILE A 13 -20.04 -12.32 1.99
N PRO A 14 -19.68 -11.30 1.17
CA PRO A 14 -20.25 -11.17 -0.16
C PRO A 14 -20.02 -12.42 -1.02
N THR A 15 -21.04 -12.82 -1.75
CA THR A 15 -20.92 -13.90 -2.73
C THR A 15 -20.38 -13.37 -4.06
N THR A 16 -19.65 -14.20 -4.78
CA THR A 16 -19.15 -13.91 -6.11
C THR A 16 -19.77 -14.88 -7.13
N ARG A 17 -19.50 -14.64 -8.42
CA ARG A 17 -19.88 -15.61 -9.48
C ARG A 17 -19.00 -16.87 -9.48
N SER A 18 -17.91 -16.86 -8.74
CA SER A 18 -17.02 -18.01 -8.56
C SER A 18 -17.61 -18.97 -7.52
N THR A 19 -17.33 -20.25 -7.67
CA THR A 19 -17.59 -21.26 -6.65
C THR A 19 -16.60 -21.22 -5.49
N GLN A 20 -15.51 -20.45 -5.63
CA GLN A 20 -14.53 -20.27 -4.57
C GLN A 20 -15.04 -19.28 -3.52
N GLN A 21 -14.84 -19.63 -2.24
CA GLN A 21 -15.11 -18.73 -1.13
C GLN A 21 -14.22 -17.47 -1.24
N LEU A 22 -14.87 -16.29 -1.25
CA LEU A 22 -14.16 -15.02 -1.19
C LEU A 22 -13.27 -14.99 0.07
N GLN A 23 -12.03 -14.59 -0.09
CA GLN A 23 -11.06 -14.51 0.98
C GLN A 23 -10.62 -13.07 1.20
N SER A 24 -10.33 -12.73 2.46
CA SER A 24 -9.73 -11.44 2.83
C SER A 24 -8.86 -11.58 4.09
N GLY A 25 -8.08 -10.55 4.36
CA GLY A 25 -7.37 -10.38 5.62
C GLY A 25 -7.65 -8.99 6.19
N ILE A 26 -7.67 -8.87 7.50
CA ILE A 26 -7.83 -7.59 8.20
C ILE A 26 -6.78 -7.45 9.30
N VAL A 27 -6.29 -6.23 9.47
CA VAL A 27 -5.42 -5.83 10.59
C VAL A 27 -5.96 -4.52 11.16
N VAL A 28 -6.09 -4.45 12.47
CA VAL A 28 -6.42 -3.23 13.20
C VAL A 28 -5.27 -2.90 14.12
N ILE A 29 -4.73 -1.69 14.00
CA ILE A 29 -3.56 -1.22 14.76
C ILE A 29 -3.98 -0.03 15.62
N ASP A 30 -3.57 -0.03 16.89
CA ASP A 30 -3.57 1.18 17.69
C ASP A 30 -2.44 2.09 17.23
N ASN A 31 -2.81 3.22 16.60
CA ASN A 31 -1.84 4.15 16.02
C ASN A 31 -0.90 4.78 17.05
N SER A 32 -1.31 4.88 18.31
CA SER A 32 -0.51 5.48 19.39
C SER A 32 0.61 4.56 19.87
N THR A 33 0.40 3.23 19.82
CA THR A 33 1.34 2.23 20.35
C THR A 33 2.00 1.37 19.29
N GLY A 34 1.34 1.18 18.13
CA GLY A 34 1.71 0.21 17.11
C GLY A 34 1.21 -1.22 17.42
N ASP A 35 0.41 -1.41 18.48
CA ASP A 35 -0.10 -2.73 18.83
C ASP A 35 -1.17 -3.18 17.84
N VAL A 36 -1.05 -4.40 17.35
CA VAL A 36 -2.10 -5.06 16.56
C VAL A 36 -3.18 -5.54 17.51
N VAL A 37 -4.27 -4.79 17.61
CA VAL A 37 -5.37 -5.05 18.55
C VAL A 37 -6.39 -6.03 17.99
N ALA A 38 -6.46 -6.23 16.68
CA ALA A 38 -7.25 -7.27 16.04
C ALA A 38 -6.63 -7.68 14.70
N LEU A 39 -6.77 -8.96 14.35
CA LEU A 39 -6.30 -9.52 13.10
C LEU A 39 -7.12 -10.75 12.72
N SER A 40 -7.48 -10.86 11.42
CA SER A 40 -7.93 -12.12 10.84
C SER A 40 -7.19 -12.38 9.53
N GLY A 41 -6.63 -13.58 9.40
CA GLY A 41 -5.84 -14.00 8.24
C GLY A 41 -6.63 -14.67 7.14
N GLY A 42 -7.97 -14.80 7.29
CA GLY A 42 -8.83 -15.46 6.30
C GLY A 42 -10.27 -15.54 6.75
N VAL A 43 -11.15 -15.80 5.80
CA VAL A 43 -12.60 -16.00 6.00
C VAL A 43 -12.91 -17.47 6.26
N GLY A 44 -13.86 -17.75 7.14
CA GLY A 44 -14.29 -19.08 7.55
C GLY A 44 -13.62 -19.57 8.84
N GLU A 45 -13.98 -20.76 9.28
CA GLU A 45 -13.38 -21.41 10.44
C GLU A 45 -11.90 -21.72 10.20
N LYS A 46 -11.11 -21.54 11.23
CA LYS A 46 -9.67 -21.83 11.23
C LYS A 46 -9.47 -23.25 11.77
N THR A 47 -9.43 -24.20 10.88
CA THR A 47 -9.29 -25.63 11.22
C THR A 47 -7.85 -26.11 11.26
N ASP A 48 -6.95 -25.41 10.54
CA ASP A 48 -5.57 -25.83 10.36
C ASP A 48 -4.60 -25.02 11.23
N PHE A 49 -3.68 -25.71 11.89
CA PHE A 49 -2.50 -25.09 12.48
C PHE A 49 -1.57 -24.64 11.36
N PHE A 50 -0.95 -23.46 11.50
CA PHE A 50 -0.04 -22.85 10.51
C PHE A 50 -0.68 -22.52 9.15
N ALA A 51 -2.00 -22.36 9.09
CA ALA A 51 -2.69 -21.89 7.88
C ALA A 51 -2.10 -20.55 7.38
N TYR A 52 -2.06 -20.40 6.04
CA TYR A 52 -1.55 -19.20 5.40
C TYR A 52 -2.34 -17.95 5.82
N ASN A 53 -1.67 -17.04 6.52
CA ASN A 53 -2.27 -15.82 7.07
C ASN A 53 -2.25 -14.70 6.01
N LYS A 54 -3.41 -14.42 5.41
CA LYS A 54 -3.52 -13.42 4.34
C LYS A 54 -3.29 -11.97 4.82
N ALA A 55 -3.45 -11.70 6.10
CA ALA A 55 -3.23 -10.36 6.66
C ALA A 55 -1.72 -10.03 6.82
N THR A 56 -0.89 -11.04 7.05
CA THR A 56 0.54 -10.87 7.37
C THR A 56 1.49 -11.45 6.34
N GLN A 57 1.03 -12.39 5.51
CA GLN A 57 1.87 -13.12 4.55
C GLN A 57 1.51 -12.85 3.09
N ALA A 58 0.22 -12.62 2.77
CA ALA A 58 -0.19 -12.34 1.41
C ALA A 58 0.30 -10.94 0.98
N LYS A 59 1.14 -10.92 -0.05
CA LYS A 59 1.57 -9.68 -0.70
C LYS A 59 0.74 -9.46 -1.94
N LEU A 60 0.01 -8.35 -1.97
CA LEU A 60 -0.89 -7.97 -3.05
C LEU A 60 -0.54 -6.59 -3.58
N GLN A 61 -0.98 -6.32 -4.81
CA GLN A 61 -0.85 -5.01 -5.40
C GLN A 61 -1.66 -3.99 -4.59
N THR A 62 -1.01 -2.90 -4.21
CA THR A 62 -1.63 -1.85 -3.39
C THR A 62 -2.52 -0.92 -4.21
N GLY A 63 -2.29 -0.87 -5.51
CA GLY A 63 -2.99 0.07 -6.38
C GLY A 63 -2.85 1.51 -5.91
N SER A 64 -3.85 2.32 -6.12
CA SER A 64 -3.83 3.75 -5.77
C SER A 64 -3.68 4.06 -4.28
N SER A 65 -3.82 3.07 -3.39
CA SER A 65 -3.51 3.27 -1.96
C SER A 65 -2.00 3.47 -1.70
N GLN A 66 -1.15 3.21 -2.69
CA GLN A 66 0.28 3.52 -2.63
C GLN A 66 0.58 5.03 -2.72
N LYS A 67 -0.22 5.80 -3.46
CA LYS A 67 0.03 7.20 -3.79
C LYS A 67 0.30 8.13 -2.59
N PRO A 68 -0.49 8.08 -1.50
CA PRO A 68 -0.21 8.90 -0.31
C PRO A 68 1.16 8.64 0.28
N ILE A 69 1.62 7.38 0.29
CA ILE A 69 2.82 6.91 0.98
C ILE A 69 4.09 7.25 0.19
N SER A 70 4.11 6.94 -1.11
CA SER A 70 5.31 7.01 -1.95
C SER A 70 5.39 8.26 -2.82
N VAL A 71 4.30 9.04 -2.92
CA VAL A 71 4.25 10.22 -3.79
C VAL A 71 3.91 11.48 -3.01
N TYR A 72 2.74 11.56 -2.39
CA TYR A 72 2.26 12.83 -1.84
C TYR A 72 2.93 13.20 -0.51
N ALA A 73 3.09 12.25 0.42
CA ALA A 73 3.82 12.52 1.66
C ALA A 73 5.27 12.96 1.40
N PRO A 74 6.07 12.21 0.60
CA PRO A 74 7.42 12.67 0.29
C PRO A 74 7.46 13.99 -0.49
N ALA A 75 6.47 14.29 -1.35
CA ALA A 75 6.43 15.57 -2.05
C ALA A 75 6.22 16.74 -1.08
N PHE A 76 5.33 16.59 -0.10
CA PHE A 76 5.09 17.61 0.91
C PHE A 76 6.27 17.76 1.88
N GLU A 77 6.89 16.64 2.28
CA GLU A 77 8.05 16.64 3.16
C GLU A 77 9.30 17.27 2.52
N LYS A 78 9.57 16.96 1.25
CA LYS A 78 10.69 17.52 0.49
C LYS A 78 10.62 19.04 0.36
N GLY A 79 9.41 19.60 0.45
CA GLY A 79 9.15 21.01 0.25
C GLY A 79 8.94 21.38 -1.22
N GLY A 80 8.37 22.56 -1.43
CA GLY A 80 8.00 23.04 -2.77
C GLY A 80 6.66 22.52 -3.28
N PHE A 81 6.04 21.54 -2.60
CA PHE A 81 4.71 21.01 -2.91
C PHE A 81 3.75 21.24 -1.76
N SER A 82 2.51 21.47 -2.11
CA SER A 82 1.38 21.58 -1.19
C SER A 82 0.11 21.02 -1.87
N PRO A 83 -0.99 20.81 -1.15
CA PRO A 83 -2.25 20.44 -1.77
C PRO A 83 -2.73 21.40 -2.87
N ALA A 84 -2.37 22.69 -2.78
CA ALA A 84 -2.71 23.72 -3.75
C ALA A 84 -1.76 23.76 -4.96
N THR A 85 -0.64 23.06 -4.92
CA THR A 85 0.32 23.02 -6.04
C THR A 85 -0.35 22.44 -7.28
N VAL A 86 -0.21 23.14 -8.41
CA VAL A 86 -0.73 22.71 -9.70
C VAL A 86 0.30 21.83 -10.40
N VAL A 87 -0.12 20.65 -10.82
CA VAL A 87 0.70 19.64 -11.52
C VAL A 87 0.05 19.28 -12.85
N LYS A 88 0.84 18.86 -13.82
CA LYS A 88 0.36 18.41 -15.14
C LYS A 88 -0.55 17.19 -15.00
N ASP A 89 -1.79 17.29 -15.50
CA ASP A 89 -2.68 16.15 -15.73
C ASP A 89 -2.58 15.73 -17.20
N MET A 90 -1.38 15.26 -17.56
CA MET A 90 -1.02 14.79 -18.90
C MET A 90 -0.18 13.52 -18.76
N PRO A 91 -0.10 12.67 -19.81
CA PRO A 91 0.83 11.55 -19.79
C PRO A 91 2.26 12.01 -19.47
N LEU A 92 2.97 11.25 -18.67
CA LEU A 92 4.38 11.47 -18.41
C LEU A 92 5.22 11.11 -19.68
N GLN A 93 4.81 10.05 -20.37
CA GLN A 93 5.45 9.56 -21.60
C GLN A 93 4.45 8.75 -22.44
N TYR A 94 4.87 8.37 -23.64
CA TYR A 94 4.18 7.42 -24.51
C TYR A 94 5.03 6.17 -24.66
N ILE A 95 4.41 4.99 -24.54
CA ILE A 95 5.03 3.68 -24.75
C ILE A 95 4.25 3.01 -25.89
N ASP A 96 4.89 2.78 -27.02
CA ASP A 96 4.25 2.24 -28.25
C ASP A 96 2.97 3.02 -28.60
N ASP A 97 3.07 4.35 -28.64
CA ASP A 97 1.97 5.30 -28.89
C ASP A 97 0.84 5.28 -27.84
N VAL A 98 1.01 4.54 -26.75
CA VAL A 98 0.06 4.48 -25.65
C VAL A 98 0.47 5.46 -24.55
N PRO A 99 -0.43 6.39 -24.16
CA PRO A 99 -0.11 7.34 -23.09
C PRO A 99 0.09 6.61 -21.74
N PHE A 100 1.17 6.96 -21.04
CA PHE A 100 1.48 6.43 -19.69
C PHE A 100 1.74 7.57 -18.70
N PRO A 101 1.13 7.49 -17.47
CA PRO A 101 0.04 6.57 -17.12
C PRO A 101 -1.29 7.00 -17.75
N ARG A 102 -2.20 6.06 -17.94
CA ARG A 102 -3.59 6.37 -18.26
C ARG A 102 -4.36 6.72 -17.00
N ASN A 103 -5.15 7.80 -17.05
CA ASN A 103 -6.15 8.06 -16.04
C ASN A 103 -7.31 7.05 -16.16
N ASP A 104 -7.96 6.72 -15.06
CA ASP A 104 -9.13 5.82 -15.06
C ASP A 104 -10.27 6.39 -15.93
N SER A 105 -10.49 7.70 -15.87
CA SER A 105 -11.44 8.43 -16.71
C SER A 105 -11.12 8.42 -18.21
N ARG A 106 -9.94 7.95 -18.62
CA ARG A 106 -9.40 8.03 -19.99
C ARG A 106 -9.27 9.45 -20.55
N LYS A 107 -9.36 10.47 -19.70
CA LYS A 107 -9.25 11.89 -20.04
C LYS A 107 -8.13 12.55 -19.28
N TYR A 108 -7.57 13.61 -19.86
CA TYR A 108 -6.58 14.48 -19.24
C TYR A 108 -7.12 15.91 -19.24
N ASN A 109 -6.79 16.69 -18.20
CA ASN A 109 -7.31 18.06 -18.02
C ASN A 109 -6.17 19.10 -18.04
N TYR A 110 -5.06 18.81 -18.71
CA TYR A 110 -3.85 19.63 -18.81
C TYR A 110 -3.16 19.87 -17.47
N SER A 111 -3.84 20.40 -16.49
CA SER A 111 -3.31 20.63 -15.14
C SER A 111 -4.42 20.64 -14.09
N ARG A 112 -4.07 20.20 -12.87
CA ARG A 112 -4.96 20.18 -11.70
C ARG A 112 -4.11 20.38 -10.44
N THR A 113 -4.75 20.79 -9.34
CA THR A 113 -4.12 20.80 -8.03
C THR A 113 -3.84 19.38 -7.54
N ILE A 114 -2.81 19.20 -6.71
CA ILE A 114 -2.53 17.94 -6.03
C ILE A 114 -3.74 17.50 -5.21
N PHE A 115 -4.44 18.43 -4.53
CA PHE A 115 -5.68 18.15 -3.81
C PHE A 115 -6.71 17.45 -4.72
N SER A 116 -6.99 18.02 -5.90
CA SER A 116 -7.90 17.39 -6.87
C SER A 116 -7.38 16.02 -7.35
N GLY A 117 -6.06 15.90 -7.52
CA GLY A 117 -5.38 14.65 -7.88
C GLY A 117 -5.57 13.55 -6.84
N ILE A 118 -5.49 13.89 -5.56
CA ILE A 118 -5.73 12.98 -4.43
C ILE A 118 -7.19 12.56 -4.37
N VAL A 119 -8.12 13.52 -4.36
CA VAL A 119 -9.56 13.26 -4.24
C VAL A 119 -10.08 12.38 -5.37
N SER A 120 -9.63 12.63 -6.61
CA SER A 120 -10.05 11.86 -7.79
C SER A 120 -9.09 10.73 -8.16
N SER A 121 -8.08 10.47 -7.34
CA SER A 121 -7.06 9.43 -7.58
C SER A 121 -6.43 9.47 -8.98
N VAL A 122 -6.10 10.67 -9.46
CA VAL A 122 -5.62 10.91 -10.84
C VAL A 122 -4.22 10.33 -11.02
N ASN A 123 -4.07 9.38 -11.94
CA ASN A 123 -2.81 8.69 -12.18
C ASN A 123 -1.72 9.62 -12.74
N ALA A 124 -2.08 10.49 -13.68
CA ALA A 124 -1.15 11.43 -14.29
C ALA A 124 -0.58 12.43 -13.26
N ILE A 125 -1.41 12.94 -12.33
CA ILE A 125 -0.96 13.83 -11.24
C ILE A 125 0.03 13.10 -10.35
N SER A 126 -0.27 11.86 -9.95
CA SER A 126 0.61 11.05 -9.11
C SER A 126 1.97 10.82 -9.81
N ALA A 127 1.95 10.40 -11.07
CA ALA A 127 3.17 10.12 -11.84
C ALA A 127 4.05 11.37 -12.04
N ASN A 128 3.44 12.49 -12.46
CA ASN A 128 4.18 13.75 -12.65
C ASN A 128 4.70 14.33 -11.34
N THR A 129 3.99 14.14 -10.22
CA THR A 129 4.48 14.54 -8.89
C THR A 129 5.67 13.69 -8.47
N LEU A 130 5.59 12.37 -8.67
CA LEU A 130 6.70 11.46 -8.33
C LEU A 130 7.94 11.73 -9.20
N ASP A 131 7.74 11.97 -10.49
CA ASP A 131 8.83 12.33 -11.41
C ASP A 131 9.56 13.60 -10.94
N ALA A 132 8.82 14.61 -10.53
CA ALA A 132 9.37 15.87 -10.03
C ALA A 132 10.18 15.74 -8.73
N ILE A 133 9.80 14.83 -7.82
CA ILE A 133 10.56 14.57 -6.59
C ILE A 133 11.65 13.52 -6.76
N GLY A 134 11.55 12.67 -7.79
CA GLY A 134 12.44 11.57 -8.08
C GLY A 134 11.97 10.23 -7.49
N THR A 135 11.98 9.17 -8.31
CA THR A 135 11.55 7.82 -7.91
C THR A 135 12.36 7.25 -6.75
N SER A 136 13.68 7.46 -6.73
CA SER A 136 14.55 7.01 -5.64
C SER A 136 14.18 7.64 -4.30
N TYR A 137 13.79 8.92 -4.29
CA TYR A 137 13.35 9.59 -3.08
C TYR A 137 12.00 9.03 -2.59
N GLY A 138 11.01 8.89 -3.49
CA GLY A 138 9.72 8.29 -3.17
C GLY A 138 9.86 6.85 -2.64
N TYR A 139 10.72 6.04 -3.25
CA TYR A 139 11.03 4.68 -2.81
C TYR A 139 11.63 4.67 -1.39
N SER A 140 12.71 5.43 -1.17
CA SER A 140 13.37 5.47 0.13
C SER A 140 12.44 5.98 1.22
N PHE A 141 11.62 6.98 0.91
CA PHE A 141 10.66 7.54 1.84
C PHE A 141 9.59 6.50 2.23
N ALA A 142 8.99 5.81 1.26
CA ALA A 142 8.01 4.75 1.52
C ALA A 142 8.61 3.58 2.32
N LYS A 143 9.83 3.19 1.99
CA LYS A 143 10.50 2.07 2.64
C LYS A 143 10.89 2.38 4.08
N TYR A 144 11.53 3.51 4.33
CA TYR A 144 12.16 3.81 5.63
C TYR A 144 11.30 4.66 6.55
N ASN A 145 10.47 5.56 6.02
CA ASN A 145 9.61 6.41 6.84
C ASN A 145 8.22 5.81 7.06
N PHE A 146 7.77 4.92 6.17
CA PHE A 146 6.47 4.24 6.28
C PHE A 146 6.57 2.73 6.49
N GLY A 147 7.78 2.19 6.63
CA GLY A 147 8.01 0.78 6.95
C GLY A 147 7.55 -0.21 5.89
N GLN A 148 7.49 0.18 4.61
CA GLN A 148 7.15 -0.72 3.52
C GLN A 148 8.34 -1.62 3.14
N ASN A 149 8.65 -2.58 4.01
CA ASN A 149 9.80 -3.48 3.87
C ASN A 149 9.69 -4.44 2.68
N SER A 150 8.48 -4.66 2.16
CA SER A 150 8.25 -5.47 0.95
C SER A 150 8.73 -4.82 -0.34
N LEU A 151 8.99 -3.49 -0.35
CA LEU A 151 9.55 -2.80 -1.50
C LEU A 151 10.96 -3.29 -1.82
N THR A 152 11.22 -3.54 -3.09
CA THR A 152 12.54 -4.03 -3.56
C THR A 152 13.12 -3.11 -4.63
N ASP A 153 14.42 -2.88 -4.56
CA ASP A 153 15.20 -2.19 -5.59
C ASP A 153 15.75 -3.15 -6.66
N SER A 154 15.79 -4.46 -6.34
CA SER A 154 16.19 -5.51 -7.28
C SER A 154 15.54 -6.83 -6.91
N TYR A 155 14.72 -7.37 -7.80
CA TYR A 155 14.08 -8.67 -7.69
C TYR A 155 14.41 -9.52 -8.91
N ALA A 156 15.26 -10.54 -8.74
CA ALA A 156 15.69 -11.39 -9.83
C ALA A 156 14.58 -12.35 -10.28
N LEU A 157 14.32 -12.38 -11.57
CA LEU A 157 13.43 -13.34 -12.23
C LEU A 157 14.19 -14.56 -12.71
N ALA A 158 13.49 -15.69 -12.88
CA ALA A 158 14.08 -16.95 -13.36
C ALA A 158 14.71 -16.85 -14.77
N ASN A 159 14.27 -15.87 -15.58
CA ASN A 159 14.82 -15.62 -16.91
C ASN A 159 16.06 -14.71 -16.92
N GLY A 160 16.62 -14.36 -15.74
CA GLY A 160 17.79 -13.50 -15.59
C GLY A 160 17.49 -11.99 -15.63
N GLN A 161 16.24 -11.57 -15.82
CA GLN A 161 15.83 -10.18 -15.71
C GLN A 161 15.67 -9.77 -14.23
N SER A 162 15.75 -8.48 -13.96
CA SER A 162 15.47 -7.93 -12.63
C SER A 162 14.35 -6.90 -12.72
N LEU A 163 13.44 -6.94 -11.72
CA LEU A 163 12.40 -5.94 -11.51
C LEU A 163 12.77 -5.04 -10.33
N SER A 164 12.23 -3.82 -10.32
CA SER A 164 12.51 -2.84 -9.28
C SER A 164 11.26 -2.00 -9.00
N ASP A 165 11.05 -1.71 -7.71
CA ASP A 165 10.01 -0.75 -7.30
C ASP A 165 10.51 0.71 -7.39
N VAL A 166 11.80 0.95 -7.71
CA VAL A 166 12.33 2.31 -7.95
C VAL A 166 11.91 2.79 -9.35
N ALA A 167 10.60 2.87 -9.57
CA ALA A 167 10.00 3.22 -10.84
C ALA A 167 8.63 3.89 -10.66
N VAL A 168 8.14 4.53 -11.73
CA VAL A 168 6.86 5.26 -11.67
C VAL A 168 5.68 4.32 -11.48
N ALA A 169 5.61 3.20 -12.19
CA ALA A 169 4.47 2.29 -12.11
C ALA A 169 4.29 1.69 -10.69
N PRO A 170 5.33 1.15 -10.03
CA PRO A 170 5.20 0.68 -8.66
C PRO A 170 4.79 1.78 -7.69
N LEU A 171 5.50 2.89 -7.66
CA LEU A 171 5.32 3.90 -6.63
C LEU A 171 4.11 4.81 -6.85
N ALA A 172 3.85 5.25 -8.09
CA ALA A 172 2.75 6.17 -8.37
C ALA A 172 1.41 5.50 -8.65
N LEU A 173 1.41 4.20 -8.97
CA LEU A 173 0.20 3.45 -9.33
C LEU A 173 -0.02 2.21 -8.46
N GLY A 174 0.94 1.84 -7.63
CA GLY A 174 0.88 0.66 -6.76
C GLY A 174 1.00 -0.67 -7.49
N ALA A 175 1.64 -0.67 -8.67
CA ALA A 175 1.99 -1.89 -9.41
C ALA A 175 3.33 -2.45 -8.90
N LEU A 176 3.37 -2.82 -7.63
CA LEU A 176 4.58 -3.25 -6.92
C LEU A 176 5.11 -4.58 -7.45
N THR A 177 6.41 -4.77 -7.41
CA THR A 177 7.08 -5.98 -7.90
C THR A 177 6.60 -7.25 -7.19
N VAL A 178 6.56 -7.23 -5.86
CA VAL A 178 6.06 -8.35 -5.05
C VAL A 178 4.77 -8.05 -4.28
N GLY A 179 4.32 -6.79 -4.29
CA GLY A 179 3.18 -6.33 -3.52
C GLY A 179 3.54 -5.99 -2.06
N SER A 180 2.52 -5.67 -1.26
CA SER A 180 2.63 -5.36 0.16
C SER A 180 1.59 -6.14 0.96
N THR A 181 1.84 -6.37 2.24
CA THR A 181 0.87 -7.03 3.14
C THR A 181 -0.13 -6.03 3.70
N VAL A 182 -1.29 -6.53 4.14
CA VAL A 182 -2.28 -5.71 4.85
C VAL A 182 -1.67 -5.09 6.11
N ARG A 183 -0.82 -5.83 6.82
CA ARG A 183 -0.12 -5.34 8.02
C ARG A 183 0.80 -4.15 7.71
N GLU A 184 1.62 -4.25 6.65
CA GLU A 184 2.50 -3.14 6.24
C GLU A 184 1.71 -1.90 5.84
N MET A 185 0.64 -2.09 5.04
CA MET A 185 -0.21 -0.99 4.62
C MET A 185 -0.94 -0.33 5.80
N SER A 186 -1.47 -1.13 6.74
CA SER A 186 -2.12 -0.60 7.94
C SER A 186 -1.17 0.24 8.80
N ALA A 187 0.07 -0.24 9.01
CA ALA A 187 1.09 0.50 9.76
C ALA A 187 1.52 1.78 9.04
N ALA A 188 1.71 1.73 7.72
CA ALA A 188 2.03 2.89 6.91
C ALA A 188 0.95 3.97 7.03
N TYR A 189 -0.32 3.61 6.89
CA TYR A 189 -1.42 4.56 7.06
C TYR A 189 -1.56 5.06 8.51
N GLY A 190 -1.22 4.24 9.50
CA GLY A 190 -1.14 4.65 10.89
C GLY A 190 -0.21 5.85 11.13
N THR A 191 0.83 6.00 10.33
CA THR A 191 1.75 7.15 10.38
C THR A 191 1.02 8.48 10.17
N PHE A 192 0.05 8.55 9.24
CA PHE A 192 -0.74 9.76 9.04
C PHE A 192 -1.62 10.10 10.24
N ALA A 193 -2.19 9.07 10.91
CA ALA A 193 -3.02 9.24 12.08
C ALA A 193 -2.21 9.53 13.36
N ASN A 194 -0.89 9.30 13.35
CA ASN A 194 0.03 9.44 14.47
C ASN A 194 1.02 10.61 14.26
N ASN A 195 0.55 11.72 13.73
CA ASN A 195 1.35 12.94 13.53
C ASN A 195 2.65 12.74 12.74
N GLY A 196 2.65 11.83 11.77
CA GLY A 196 3.83 11.51 10.95
C GLY A 196 4.83 10.53 11.60
N ILE A 197 4.52 9.99 12.77
CA ILE A 197 5.40 9.06 13.48
C ILE A 197 5.02 7.62 13.11
N TYR A 198 5.87 6.94 12.37
CA TYR A 198 5.74 5.53 12.09
C TYR A 198 5.95 4.69 13.34
N ARG A 199 5.08 3.69 13.54
CA ARG A 199 5.24 2.67 14.57
C ARG A 199 5.20 1.29 13.93
N GLU A 200 6.21 0.50 14.20
CA GLU A 200 6.23 -0.89 13.74
C GLU A 200 5.12 -1.70 14.39
N PRO A 201 4.32 -2.45 13.59
CA PRO A 201 3.19 -3.21 14.13
C PRO A 201 3.66 -4.39 14.98
N ARG A 202 3.25 -4.42 16.25
CA ARG A 202 3.58 -5.47 17.24
C ARG A 202 2.41 -6.42 17.44
N LEU A 203 2.69 -7.72 17.37
CA LEU A 203 1.71 -8.77 17.68
C LEU A 203 1.81 -9.26 19.14
N TYR A 204 2.91 -8.98 19.81
CA TYR A 204 3.17 -9.32 21.22
C TYR A 204 4.13 -8.30 21.83
N THR A 205 4.06 -8.15 23.14
CA THR A 205 4.94 -7.24 23.91
C THR A 205 6.05 -7.99 24.62
N LYS A 206 5.82 -9.25 24.99
CA LYS A 206 6.78 -10.09 25.69
C LYS A 206 6.59 -11.56 25.32
N VAL A 207 7.66 -12.28 25.29
CA VAL A 207 7.70 -13.75 25.14
C VAL A 207 8.38 -14.31 26.40
N TYR A 208 7.76 -15.27 27.03
CA TYR A 208 8.31 -15.97 28.18
C TYR A 208 8.61 -17.43 27.82
N ASN A 209 9.68 -17.98 28.37
CA ASN A 209 9.92 -19.41 28.33
C ASN A 209 8.97 -20.18 29.28
N SER A 210 9.08 -21.50 29.32
CA SER A 210 8.27 -22.35 30.21
C SER A 210 8.47 -22.07 31.71
N GLU A 211 9.55 -21.37 32.08
CA GLU A 211 9.89 -20.99 33.45
C GLU A 211 9.47 -19.55 33.80
N GLY A 212 8.84 -18.86 32.85
CA GLY A 212 8.37 -17.48 33.06
C GLY A 212 9.46 -16.41 32.97
N GLN A 213 10.62 -16.76 32.37
CA GLN A 213 11.74 -15.84 32.17
C GLN A 213 11.80 -15.32 30.73
#